data_b298153a9b536bc10cdf50da01c0424c
#
_entry.id   b298153a9b536bc10cdf50da01c0424c
#
_cell.length_a   1.000
_cell.length_b   1.000
_cell.length_c   1.000
_cell.angle_alpha   90.00
_cell.angle_beta   90.00
_cell.angle_gamma   90.00
#
_symmetry.space_group_name_H-M   'P 1'
#
loop_
_entity.id
_entity.type
_entity.pdbx_description
1 polymer ?
#
loop_
_entity_poly.entity_id
_entity_poly.type
_entity_poly.pdbx_seq_one_letter_code
_entity_poly.pdbx_strand_id
1 'polypeptide(L)'
;MDNQTVINTTGEPVTEQAPAVDTPSTATASDNTPVYLPAGYLSDGYYAITDKGAKYLRPEFVGKYAETMASLLADMKPTDFNSLLREMKRSKKKTLPFEARLTAAAEMLPKALALVHRKKAPALLVTFIKDNLDHIRNDDDWFAYHRHLEAIGGYLSMPAIIKE
;
A
#
# COMPACT_ATOMS: atom_id res chain seq x y z
N MET A 1 35.20 -42.99 44.34
CA MET A 1 36.51 -42.84 43.69
C MET A 1 36.38 -41.65 42.78
N ASP A 2 36.60 -40.53 43.35
CA ASP A 2 37.81 -39.68 43.38
C ASP A 2 37.90 -38.87 42.10
N ASN A 3 37.60 -37.60 42.24
CA ASN A 3 38.58 -36.50 42.35
C ASN A 3 39.04 -36.02 40.94
N GLN A 4 39.18 -34.76 40.58
CA GLN A 4 39.55 -33.57 41.33
C GLN A 4 39.27 -32.31 40.47
N THR A 5 38.86 -31.30 41.14
CA THR A 5 38.94 -29.86 40.87
C THR A 5 40.37 -29.42 40.56
N VAL A 6 40.58 -28.55 39.55
CA VAL A 6 41.68 -27.59 39.60
C VAL A 6 41.18 -26.25 39.03
N ILE A 7 41.20 -25.26 39.89
CA ILE A 7 41.11 -23.80 39.65
C ILE A 7 42.52 -23.28 39.38
N ASN A 8 42.68 -22.29 38.51
CA ASN A 8 43.60 -21.16 38.64
C ASN A 8 43.25 -20.09 37.60
N THR A 9 42.77 -18.98 38.01
CA THR A 9 43.35 -17.80 38.66
C THR A 9 44.39 -17.03 37.82
N THR A 10 44.01 -15.76 37.49
CA THR A 10 44.81 -14.53 37.43
C THR A 10 45.46 -14.16 36.09
N GLY A 11 45.11 -12.94 35.66
CA GLY A 11 45.96 -12.12 34.80
C GLY A 11 45.23 -11.15 33.90
N GLU A 12 44.72 -10.03 34.45
CA GLU A 12 44.57 -8.77 33.72
C GLU A 12 45.94 -8.06 33.64
N PRO A 13 46.07 -6.92 32.98
CA PRO A 13 45.47 -6.35 31.74
C PRO A 13 46.54 -5.92 30.75
N VAL A 14 46.22 -5.57 29.50
CA VAL A 14 46.95 -4.50 28.78
C VAL A 14 46.01 -3.83 27.77
N THR A 15 45.83 -2.57 27.99
CA THR A 15 45.36 -1.50 27.14
C THR A 15 46.28 -1.30 25.94
N GLU A 16 45.75 -1.07 24.73
CA GLU A 16 46.29 -0.11 23.75
C GLU A 16 45.34 -0.07 22.54
N GLN A 17 44.49 0.92 22.49
CA GLN A 17 44.60 2.18 21.77
C GLN A 17 44.54 2.08 20.22
N ALA A 18 43.48 2.68 19.70
CA ALA A 18 43.07 2.91 18.31
C ALA A 18 44.14 3.59 17.44
N PRO A 19 43.93 3.63 16.12
CA PRO A 19 43.36 4.87 15.63
C PRO A 19 42.21 4.70 14.64
N ALA A 20 41.30 5.67 14.75
CA ALA A 20 40.26 5.99 13.83
C ALA A 20 40.81 6.29 12.43
N VAL A 21 40.15 5.76 11.40
CA VAL A 21 40.17 6.34 10.08
C VAL A 21 38.72 6.61 9.68
N ASP A 22 38.39 7.89 9.77
CA ASP A 22 37.22 8.48 9.17
C ASP A 22 37.19 8.20 7.67
N THR A 23 36.13 7.56 7.23
CA THR A 23 35.64 7.74 5.87
C THR A 23 34.13 8.04 5.99
N PRO A 24 33.69 9.25 5.61
CA PRO A 24 32.28 9.53 5.56
C PRO A 24 31.67 8.75 4.40
N SER A 25 31.11 7.59 4.69
CA SER A 25 30.20 6.93 3.79
C SER A 25 28.94 7.79 3.76
N THR A 26 28.79 8.52 2.68
CA THR A 26 27.54 9.22 2.33
C THR A 26 26.47 8.17 2.08
N ALA A 27 25.92 7.63 3.15
CA ALA A 27 24.70 6.89 3.11
C ALA A 27 23.61 7.91 2.81
N THR A 28 23.16 7.94 1.56
CA THR A 28 21.90 8.55 1.17
C THR A 28 20.85 7.98 2.11
N ALA A 29 20.37 8.80 3.02
CA ALA A 29 19.26 8.48 3.90
C ALA A 29 18.05 8.17 2.98
N SER A 30 17.79 6.89 2.74
CA SER A 30 16.49 6.44 2.30
C SER A 30 15.55 6.82 3.41
N ASP A 31 14.72 7.81 3.15
CA ASP A 31 13.66 8.26 4.03
C ASP A 31 12.67 7.09 4.21
N ASN A 32 13.00 6.20 5.16
CA ASN A 32 12.20 5.04 5.53
C ASN A 32 11.05 5.45 6.45
N THR A 33 10.42 6.59 6.16
CA THR A 33 9.17 6.94 6.82
C THR A 33 8.12 5.93 6.39
N PRO A 34 7.55 5.13 7.31
CA PRO A 34 6.53 4.19 6.94
C PRO A 34 5.34 4.95 6.36
N VAL A 35 5.04 4.67 5.10
CA VAL A 35 3.93 5.31 4.38
C VAL A 35 2.66 4.55 4.72
N TYR A 36 1.72 5.23 5.38
CA TYR A 36 0.43 4.68 5.80
C TYR A 36 -0.69 5.15 4.89
N LEU A 37 -1.77 4.37 4.83
CA LEU A 37 -3.03 4.83 4.26
C LEU A 37 -3.55 6.04 5.03
N PRO A 38 -4.33 6.93 4.39
CA PRO A 38 -4.89 8.10 5.06
C PRO A 38 -5.63 7.74 6.34
N ALA A 39 -5.49 8.55 7.39
CA ALA A 39 -6.21 8.33 8.64
C ALA A 39 -7.73 8.30 8.40
N GLY A 40 -8.42 7.31 8.98
CA GLY A 40 -9.84 7.10 8.78
C GLY A 40 -10.23 6.51 7.42
N TYR A 41 -9.25 6.11 6.60
CA TYR A 41 -9.53 5.42 5.34
C TYR A 41 -10.30 4.12 5.60
N LEU A 42 -11.47 3.98 4.99
CA LEU A 42 -12.40 2.84 5.15
C LEU A 42 -13.01 2.64 6.55
N SER A 43 -12.69 3.45 7.57
CA SER A 43 -13.24 3.27 8.93
C SER A 43 -14.78 3.21 8.96
N ASP A 44 -15.44 4.01 8.13
CA ASP A 44 -16.90 4.09 8.01
C ASP A 44 -17.43 3.46 6.71
N GLY A 45 -16.60 2.64 6.04
CA GLY A 45 -16.91 2.05 4.75
C GLY A 45 -16.99 3.06 3.60
N TYR A 46 -17.48 2.60 2.45
CA TYR A 46 -17.55 3.42 1.22
C TYR A 46 -18.73 4.38 1.18
N TYR A 47 -19.78 4.14 1.95
CA TYR A 47 -21.06 4.83 1.82
C TYR A 47 -21.43 5.61 3.06
N ALA A 48 -22.13 6.71 2.85
CA ALA A 48 -22.86 7.43 3.87
C ALA A 48 -24.35 7.36 3.59
N ILE A 49 -25.14 7.61 4.62
CA ILE A 49 -26.60 7.62 4.55
C ILE A 49 -27.05 9.06 4.83
N THR A 50 -27.93 9.60 3.97
CA THR A 50 -28.53 10.92 4.20
C THR A 50 -29.56 10.83 5.32
N ASP A 51 -29.99 11.98 5.85
CA ASP A 51 -31.08 12.10 6.84
C ASP A 51 -32.40 11.50 6.34
N LYS A 52 -32.57 11.40 5.02
CA LYS A 52 -33.72 10.75 4.37
C LYS A 52 -33.52 9.26 4.09
N GLY A 53 -32.44 8.64 4.57
CA GLY A 53 -32.13 7.24 4.40
C GLY A 53 -31.54 6.86 3.04
N ALA A 54 -31.22 7.81 2.16
CA ALA A 54 -30.62 7.52 0.87
C ALA A 54 -29.11 7.22 1.05
N LYS A 55 -28.65 6.11 0.46
CA LYS A 55 -27.26 5.68 0.44
C LYS A 55 -26.51 6.36 -0.72
N TYR A 56 -25.35 6.94 -0.44
CA TYR A 56 -24.49 7.52 -1.47
C TYR A 56 -23.01 7.22 -1.21
N LEU A 57 -22.22 7.11 -2.29
CA LEU A 57 -20.77 6.97 -2.19
C LEU A 57 -20.20 8.24 -1.57
N ARG A 58 -19.42 8.08 -0.52
CA ARG A 58 -18.73 9.19 0.14
C ARG A 58 -17.80 9.90 -0.87
N PRO A 59 -17.94 11.24 -1.04
CA PRO A 59 -17.19 11.98 -2.06
C PRO A 59 -15.69 11.92 -1.87
N GLU A 60 -15.21 11.64 -0.65
CA GLU A 60 -13.78 11.50 -0.33
C GLU A 60 -13.11 10.40 -1.16
N PHE A 61 -13.83 9.33 -1.52
CA PHE A 61 -13.28 8.22 -2.31
C PHE A 61 -12.99 8.61 -3.77
N VAL A 62 -13.71 9.58 -4.32
CA VAL A 62 -13.44 10.08 -5.68
C VAL A 62 -12.67 11.40 -5.67
N GLY A 63 -12.54 12.05 -4.52
CA GLY A 63 -11.79 13.29 -4.30
C GLY A 63 -10.55 13.03 -3.44
N LYS A 64 -10.56 13.54 -2.20
CA LYS A 64 -9.40 13.61 -1.30
C LYS A 64 -8.63 12.29 -1.15
N TYR A 65 -9.30 11.17 -0.92
CA TYR A 65 -8.62 9.88 -0.78
C TYR A 65 -8.00 9.42 -2.09
N ALA A 66 -8.68 9.62 -3.22
CA ALA A 66 -8.14 9.27 -4.53
C ALA A 66 -6.90 10.10 -4.88
N GLU A 67 -6.94 11.40 -4.61
CA GLU A 67 -5.80 12.31 -4.80
C GLU A 67 -4.61 11.94 -3.91
N THR A 68 -4.87 11.71 -2.61
CA THR A 68 -3.83 11.28 -1.66
C THR A 68 -3.20 9.96 -2.10
N MET A 69 -4.02 8.97 -2.48
CA MET A 69 -3.51 7.68 -2.96
C MET A 69 -2.70 7.84 -4.24
N ALA A 70 -3.14 8.65 -5.19
CA ALA A 70 -2.38 8.94 -6.40
C ALA A 70 -1.02 9.58 -6.08
N SER A 71 -0.96 10.48 -5.08
CA SER A 71 0.30 11.08 -4.63
C SER A 71 1.23 10.04 -3.99
N LEU A 72 0.70 9.12 -3.19
CA LEU A 72 1.46 8.03 -2.56
C LEU A 72 1.93 6.97 -3.57
N LEU A 73 1.27 6.88 -4.73
CA LEU A 73 1.60 6.00 -5.83
C LEU A 73 2.32 6.73 -6.98
N ALA A 74 2.82 7.96 -6.78
CA ALA A 74 3.35 8.81 -7.83
C ALA A 74 4.55 8.20 -8.59
N ASP A 75 5.32 7.30 -7.95
CA ASP A 75 6.41 6.58 -8.59
C ASP A 75 5.92 5.49 -9.57
N MET A 76 4.65 5.15 -9.51
CA MET A 76 4.03 4.15 -10.37
C MET A 76 3.61 4.78 -11.71
N LYS A 77 3.92 4.11 -12.82
CA LYS A 77 3.46 4.56 -14.13
C LYS A 77 1.94 4.39 -14.25
N PRO A 78 1.21 5.38 -14.79
CA PRO A 78 -0.23 5.27 -15.03
C PRO A 78 -0.62 4.04 -15.87
N THR A 79 0.24 3.63 -16.80
CA THR A 79 0.03 2.43 -17.64
C THR A 79 0.05 1.14 -16.82
N ASP A 80 0.95 1.04 -15.82
CA ASP A 80 1.03 -0.12 -14.93
C ASP A 80 -0.19 -0.18 -14.02
N PHE A 81 -0.63 0.96 -13.47
CA PHE A 81 -1.87 1.06 -12.69
C PHE A 81 -3.11 0.71 -13.52
N ASN A 82 -3.23 1.23 -14.74
CA ASN A 82 -4.34 0.89 -15.63
C ASN A 82 -4.35 -0.59 -16.02
N SER A 83 -3.18 -1.25 -16.07
CA SER A 83 -3.09 -2.69 -16.29
C SER A 83 -3.69 -3.48 -15.14
N LEU A 84 -3.52 -3.03 -13.88
CA LEU A 84 -4.20 -3.63 -12.73
C LEU A 84 -5.72 -3.53 -12.83
N LEU A 85 -6.23 -2.38 -13.28
CA LEU A 85 -7.68 -2.15 -13.39
C LEU A 85 -8.36 -2.95 -14.49
N ARG A 86 -7.62 -3.54 -15.42
CA ARG A 86 -8.18 -4.16 -16.62
C ARG A 86 -9.21 -5.24 -16.32
N GLU A 87 -8.92 -6.10 -15.36
CA GLU A 87 -9.82 -7.21 -15.00
C GLU A 87 -11.08 -6.69 -14.30
N MET A 88 -10.94 -5.73 -13.41
CA MET A 88 -12.09 -5.08 -12.79
C MET A 88 -12.97 -4.38 -13.82
N LYS A 89 -12.39 -3.69 -14.81
CA LYS A 89 -13.16 -3.07 -15.91
C LYS A 89 -13.95 -4.11 -16.71
N ARG A 90 -13.36 -5.29 -16.97
CA ARG A 90 -14.04 -6.39 -17.67
C ARG A 90 -15.18 -6.98 -16.84
N SER A 91 -15.03 -7.06 -15.53
CA SER A 91 -16.05 -7.61 -14.63
C SER A 91 -17.16 -6.62 -14.23
N LYS A 92 -17.16 -5.40 -14.75
CA LYS A 92 -18.21 -4.38 -14.53
C LYS A 92 -19.57 -4.75 -15.15
N LYS A 93 -19.63 -5.82 -15.94
CA LYS A 93 -20.88 -6.28 -16.56
C LYS A 93 -21.91 -6.67 -15.51
N LYS A 94 -23.12 -6.08 -15.58
CA LYS A 94 -24.22 -6.33 -14.63
C LYS A 94 -24.69 -7.79 -14.57
N THR A 95 -24.42 -8.58 -15.62
CA THR A 95 -24.79 -10.00 -15.71
C THR A 95 -23.88 -10.95 -14.94
N LEU A 96 -22.71 -10.46 -14.45
CA LEU A 96 -21.80 -11.30 -13.67
C LEU A 96 -22.24 -11.38 -12.22
N PRO A 97 -22.15 -12.57 -11.58
CA PRO A 97 -22.41 -12.71 -10.16
C PRO A 97 -21.36 -11.99 -9.32
N PHE A 98 -21.71 -11.68 -8.07
CA PHE A 98 -20.81 -10.96 -7.14
C PHE A 98 -19.47 -11.69 -6.94
N GLU A 99 -19.49 -13.01 -6.82
CA GLU A 99 -18.30 -13.85 -6.62
C GLU A 99 -17.29 -13.69 -7.77
N ALA A 100 -17.80 -13.60 -9.02
CA ALA A 100 -16.92 -13.36 -10.18
C ALA A 100 -16.29 -11.95 -10.14
N ARG A 101 -17.02 -10.95 -9.67
CA ARG A 101 -16.49 -9.60 -9.47
C ARG A 101 -15.48 -9.54 -8.34
N LEU A 102 -15.77 -10.23 -7.23
CA LEU A 102 -14.84 -10.32 -6.10
C LEU A 102 -13.53 -11.02 -6.51
N THR A 103 -13.64 -12.10 -7.30
CA THR A 103 -12.47 -12.78 -7.87
C THR A 103 -11.63 -11.83 -8.71
N ALA A 104 -12.25 -11.04 -9.59
CA ALA A 104 -11.52 -10.06 -10.41
C ALA A 104 -10.83 -8.97 -9.57
N ALA A 105 -11.41 -8.56 -8.46
CA ALA A 105 -10.78 -7.66 -7.52
C ALA A 105 -9.59 -8.34 -6.81
N ALA A 106 -9.75 -9.58 -6.38
CA ALA A 106 -8.70 -10.37 -5.71
C ALA A 106 -7.49 -10.63 -6.63
N GLU A 107 -7.70 -10.81 -7.93
CA GLU A 107 -6.62 -10.97 -8.92
C GLU A 107 -5.69 -9.76 -9.06
N MET A 108 -6.10 -8.60 -8.56
CA MET A 108 -5.22 -7.44 -8.50
C MET A 108 -4.05 -7.66 -7.54
N LEU A 109 -4.24 -8.44 -6.47
CA LEU A 109 -3.23 -8.62 -5.42
C LEU A 109 -1.94 -9.28 -5.93
N PRO A 110 -1.97 -10.45 -6.60
CA PRO A 110 -0.75 -11.05 -7.15
C PRO A 110 -0.10 -10.17 -8.22
N LYS A 111 -0.88 -9.42 -9.00
CA LYS A 111 -0.34 -8.46 -9.99
C LYS A 111 0.37 -7.28 -9.30
N ALA A 112 -0.20 -6.75 -8.23
CA ALA A 112 0.41 -5.69 -7.43
C ALA A 112 1.71 -6.17 -6.76
N LEU A 113 1.72 -7.38 -6.18
CA LEU A 113 2.93 -8.00 -5.62
C LEU A 113 4.04 -8.11 -6.69
N ALA A 114 3.70 -8.53 -7.90
CA ALA A 114 4.66 -8.60 -9.00
C ALA A 114 5.22 -7.22 -9.40
N LEU A 115 4.40 -6.16 -9.34
CA LEU A 115 4.86 -4.79 -9.61
C LEU A 115 5.79 -4.28 -8.50
N VAL A 116 5.46 -4.53 -7.24
CA VAL A 116 6.30 -4.18 -6.09
C VAL A 116 7.64 -4.92 -6.15
N HIS A 117 7.63 -6.22 -6.42
CA HIS A 117 8.86 -7.01 -6.58
C HIS A 117 9.76 -6.47 -7.69
N ARG A 118 9.16 -5.99 -8.80
CA ARG A 118 9.89 -5.37 -9.92
C ARG A 118 10.26 -3.90 -9.67
N LYS A 119 10.02 -3.36 -8.47
CA LYS A 119 10.24 -1.95 -8.11
C LYS A 119 9.49 -0.95 -9.03
N LYS A 120 8.31 -1.35 -9.52
CA LYS A 120 7.43 -0.52 -10.36
C LYS A 120 6.27 0.10 -9.59
N ALA A 121 6.08 -0.30 -8.34
CA ALA A 121 5.08 0.23 -7.44
C ALA A 121 5.59 0.20 -6.00
N PRO A 122 5.16 1.12 -5.14
CA PRO A 122 5.47 1.08 -3.71
C PRO A 122 4.73 -0.06 -3.01
N ALA A 123 5.31 -0.58 -1.92
CA ALA A 123 4.72 -1.66 -1.12
C ALA A 123 3.31 -1.32 -0.59
N LEU A 124 3.05 -0.02 -0.36
CA LEU A 124 1.75 0.49 0.05
C LEU A 124 0.61 0.05 -0.87
N LEU A 125 0.87 -0.14 -2.18
CA LEU A 125 -0.14 -0.62 -3.13
C LEU A 125 -0.76 -1.96 -2.69
N VAL A 126 0.07 -2.86 -2.15
CA VAL A 126 -0.40 -4.17 -1.67
C VAL A 126 -1.29 -4.02 -0.44
N THR A 127 -0.89 -3.18 0.52
CA THR A 127 -1.71 -2.88 1.71
C THR A 127 -3.03 -2.24 1.31
N PHE A 128 -2.99 -1.25 0.41
CA PHE A 128 -4.18 -0.60 -0.12
C PHE A 128 -5.17 -1.60 -0.75
N ILE A 129 -4.70 -2.52 -1.59
CA ILE A 129 -5.56 -3.52 -2.22
C ILE A 129 -6.14 -4.47 -1.17
N LYS A 130 -5.34 -4.96 -0.21
CA LYS A 130 -5.81 -5.86 0.85
C LYS A 130 -6.91 -5.22 1.69
N ASP A 131 -6.69 -4.00 2.18
CA ASP A 131 -7.66 -3.30 3.02
C ASP A 131 -8.98 -3.07 2.29
N ASN A 132 -8.93 -2.77 1.00
CA ASN A 132 -10.16 -2.63 0.20
C ASN A 132 -10.86 -3.98 0.00
N LEU A 133 -10.13 -5.06 -0.32
CA LEU A 133 -10.71 -6.39 -0.47
C LEU A 133 -11.45 -6.85 0.79
N ASP A 134 -10.90 -6.56 1.97
CA ASP A 134 -11.52 -6.90 3.26
C ASP A 134 -12.83 -6.13 3.53
N HIS A 135 -13.06 -5.04 2.80
CA HIS A 135 -14.26 -4.20 2.93
C HIS A 135 -15.31 -4.45 1.83
N ILE A 136 -15.01 -5.27 0.81
CA ILE A 136 -15.96 -5.60 -0.26
C ILE A 136 -16.84 -6.77 0.20
N ARG A 137 -18.09 -6.50 0.55
CA ARG A 137 -19.06 -7.50 1.05
C ARG A 137 -20.22 -7.75 0.11
N ASN A 138 -20.42 -6.87 -0.86
CA ASN A 138 -21.55 -6.90 -1.81
C ASN A 138 -21.18 -6.14 -3.10
N ASP A 139 -22.10 -6.16 -4.06
CA ASP A 139 -21.91 -5.47 -5.34
C ASP A 139 -21.71 -3.96 -5.19
N ASP A 140 -22.43 -3.32 -4.27
CA ASP A 140 -22.28 -1.87 -4.05
C ASP A 140 -20.84 -1.54 -3.63
N ASP A 141 -20.29 -2.28 -2.68
CA ASP A 141 -18.91 -2.08 -2.19
C ASP A 141 -17.91 -2.30 -3.32
N TRP A 142 -18.14 -3.33 -4.15
CA TRP A 142 -17.31 -3.57 -5.33
C TRP A 142 -17.36 -2.41 -6.32
N PHE A 143 -18.54 -1.86 -6.60
CA PHE A 143 -18.68 -0.70 -7.48
C PHE A 143 -18.07 0.55 -6.88
N ALA A 144 -18.18 0.75 -5.56
CA ALA A 144 -17.52 1.86 -4.86
C ALA A 144 -16.00 1.77 -4.99
N TYR A 145 -15.43 0.60 -4.71
CA TYR A 145 -13.99 0.36 -4.88
C TYR A 145 -13.55 0.58 -6.33
N HIS A 146 -14.29 0.06 -7.29
CA HIS A 146 -13.98 0.27 -8.71
C HIS A 146 -13.95 1.77 -9.05
N ARG A 147 -14.94 2.56 -8.60
CA ARG A 147 -14.98 4.01 -8.83
C ARG A 147 -13.81 4.73 -8.16
N HIS A 148 -13.45 4.30 -6.96
CA HIS A 148 -12.27 4.84 -6.27
C HIS A 148 -10.99 4.61 -7.06
N LEU A 149 -10.78 3.40 -7.58
CA LEU A 149 -9.64 3.07 -8.43
C LEU A 149 -9.63 3.87 -9.75
N GLU A 150 -10.79 4.06 -10.39
CA GLU A 150 -10.90 4.91 -11.59
C GLU A 150 -10.47 6.37 -11.27
N ALA A 151 -10.87 6.91 -10.11
CA ALA A 151 -10.49 8.24 -9.69
C ALA A 151 -8.97 8.34 -9.42
N ILE A 152 -8.37 7.37 -8.73
CA ILE A 152 -6.91 7.30 -8.52
C ILE A 152 -6.18 7.28 -9.87
N GLY A 153 -6.62 6.45 -10.80
CA GLY A 153 -6.04 6.38 -12.15
C GLY A 153 -6.15 7.69 -12.91
N GLY A 154 -7.25 8.43 -12.72
CA GLY A 154 -7.43 9.79 -13.24
C GLY A 154 -6.39 10.75 -12.70
N TYR A 155 -6.22 10.82 -11.37
CA TYR A 155 -5.21 11.68 -10.73
C TYR A 155 -3.77 11.30 -11.08
N LEU A 156 -3.45 10.01 -11.21
CA LEU A 156 -2.13 9.54 -11.66
C LEU A 156 -1.82 9.97 -13.09
N SER A 157 -2.84 10.10 -13.93
CA SER A 157 -2.68 10.47 -15.35
C SER A 157 -2.62 11.98 -15.56
N MET A 158 -2.88 12.80 -14.53
CA MET A 158 -2.80 14.26 -14.62
C MET A 158 -1.35 14.71 -14.77
N PRO A 159 -1.06 15.65 -15.68
CA PRO A 159 0.25 16.29 -15.75
C PRO A 159 0.58 16.98 -14.43
N ALA A 160 1.86 17.00 -14.05
CA ALA A 160 2.35 17.61 -12.81
C ALA A 160 2.03 19.11 -12.67
N ILE A 161 1.59 19.77 -13.73
CA ILE A 161 1.30 21.21 -13.82
C ILE A 161 0.03 21.63 -13.03
N ILE A 162 -0.82 20.65 -12.63
CA ILE A 162 -2.10 20.93 -11.93
C ILE A 162 -1.98 20.67 -10.42
N LYS A 163 -0.77 20.43 -9.91
CA LYS A 163 -0.52 20.13 -8.48
C LYS A 163 -0.14 21.37 -7.63
N GLU A 164 -0.49 22.58 -8.10
CA GLU A 164 -0.39 23.80 -7.30
C GLU A 164 -1.69 24.13 -6.59
#